data_62df1446c05b0d09d1b6de381afc7bc3
#
_entry.id   62df1446c05b0d09d1b6de381afc7bc3
#
_cell.length_a   1.000
_cell.length_b   1.000
_cell.length_c   1.000
_cell.angle_alpha   90.00
_cell.angle_beta   90.00
_cell.angle_gamma   90.00
#
_symmetry.space_group_name_H-M   'P 1'
#
loop_
_entity.id
_entity.type
_entity.pdbx_description
1 polymer ?
#
loop_
_entity_poly.entity_id
_entity_poly.type
_entity_poly.pdbx_seq_one_letter_code
_entity_poly.pdbx_strand_id
1 'polypeptide(L)'
;MQPPVEIRDRSEYKRRMNELLTVDPRRTVVVTVDMQNDYLDMKLATAPVSPEEARRVIGNTKRLLEFARAEGIPVIHACVKRRPVEVERGFESHPMVSMSQRARVSQNAQAEARRGPDRIDGTPQAELPAELVAPGDVHVTTKRVMDSFHGTDLDTLVGRVFKAETVVLTGINTDTCVMATTFAAGNRGYRPVVISDCVASMRGLDQHWMALEIMSRSIAWVLTVDEFKAKVQAAKVPDRAAVR
;
A
#
# COMPACT_ATOMS: atom_id res chain seq x y z
N MET A 1 0.64 32.64 10.59
CA MET A 1 2.02 32.43 10.07
C MET A 1 2.48 31.07 10.60
N GLN A 2 2.79 30.12 9.72
CA GLN A 2 3.33 28.84 10.17
C GLN A 2 4.79 29.06 10.59
N PRO A 3 5.24 28.52 11.73
CA PRO A 3 6.64 28.58 12.12
C PRO A 3 7.48 27.82 11.07
N PRO A 4 8.71 28.27 10.77
CA PRO A 4 9.61 27.50 9.93
C PRO A 4 9.94 26.20 10.66
N VAL A 5 9.62 25.07 10.03
CA VAL A 5 9.89 23.73 10.57
C VAL A 5 11.07 23.14 9.82
N GLU A 6 12.17 22.95 10.51
CA GLU A 6 13.28 22.18 10.02
C GLU A 6 13.05 20.67 10.26
N ILE A 7 13.10 19.88 9.21
CA ILE A 7 12.99 18.43 9.34
C ILE A 7 14.34 17.88 9.80
N ARG A 8 14.38 17.39 11.04
CA ARG A 8 15.60 16.79 11.60
C ARG A 8 15.99 15.54 10.81
N ASP A 9 17.26 15.40 10.50
CA ASP A 9 17.80 14.17 9.97
C ASP A 9 17.68 13.03 10.98
N ARG A 10 17.05 11.94 10.56
CA ARG A 10 16.86 10.70 11.33
C ARG A 10 17.42 9.47 10.60
N SER A 11 18.26 9.67 9.62
CA SER A 11 18.82 8.58 8.79
C SER A 11 19.53 7.51 9.63
N GLU A 12 20.31 7.90 10.62
CA GLU A 12 21.00 6.97 11.53
C GLU A 12 20.01 6.16 12.40
N TYR A 13 18.98 6.80 12.93
CA TYR A 13 17.92 6.10 13.67
C TYR A 13 17.21 5.07 12.77
N LYS A 14 16.82 5.46 11.57
CA LYS A 14 16.17 4.57 10.60
C LYS A 14 17.07 3.39 10.22
N ARG A 15 18.35 3.66 9.99
CA ARG A 15 19.35 2.61 9.70
C ARG A 15 19.41 1.60 10.82
N ARG A 16 19.55 2.02 12.08
CA ARG A 16 19.57 1.13 13.24
C ARG A 16 18.26 0.34 13.40
N MET A 17 17.12 0.98 13.21
CA MET A 17 15.82 0.30 13.24
C MET A 17 15.72 -0.76 12.14
N ASN A 18 16.20 -0.47 10.94
CA ASN A 18 16.23 -1.43 9.84
C ASN A 18 17.18 -2.60 10.13
N GLU A 19 18.32 -2.38 10.79
CA GLU A 19 19.23 -3.44 11.21
C GLU A 19 18.60 -4.41 12.20
N LEU A 20 17.80 -3.90 13.13
CA LEU A 20 17.09 -4.71 14.13
C LEU A 20 15.91 -5.52 13.57
N LEU A 21 15.41 -5.16 12.41
CA LEU A 21 14.31 -5.88 11.79
C LEU A 21 14.75 -7.25 11.29
N THR A 22 14.07 -8.28 11.76
CA THR A 22 14.13 -9.65 11.21
C THR A 22 12.81 -9.98 10.53
N VAL A 23 12.85 -10.66 9.39
CA VAL A 23 11.67 -11.01 8.60
C VAL A 23 11.63 -12.53 8.40
N ASP A 24 10.76 -13.24 9.12
CA ASP A 24 10.48 -14.66 8.87
C ASP A 24 9.46 -14.77 7.73
N PRO A 25 9.81 -15.34 6.57
CA PRO A 25 8.88 -15.46 5.43
C PRO A 25 7.63 -16.27 5.78
N ARG A 26 7.71 -17.23 6.70
CA ARG A 26 6.57 -18.08 7.13
C ARG A 26 5.55 -17.32 7.99
N ARG A 27 5.93 -16.16 8.52
CA ARG A 27 5.11 -15.28 9.37
C ARG A 27 4.96 -13.88 8.76
N THR A 28 5.02 -13.82 7.45
CA THR A 28 4.92 -12.58 6.68
C THR A 28 3.85 -12.70 5.62
N VAL A 29 3.11 -11.62 5.36
CA VAL A 29 2.21 -11.48 4.22
C VAL A 29 2.54 -10.18 3.47
N VAL A 30 2.32 -10.17 2.16
CA VAL A 30 2.35 -8.93 1.36
C VAL A 30 0.92 -8.49 1.10
N VAL A 31 0.60 -7.24 1.45
CA VAL A 31 -0.71 -6.62 1.18
C VAL A 31 -0.51 -5.48 0.20
N THR A 32 -1.09 -5.59 -0.98
CA THR A 32 -1.19 -4.46 -1.91
C THR A 32 -2.45 -3.67 -1.61
N VAL A 33 -2.33 -2.35 -1.49
CA VAL A 33 -3.42 -1.46 -1.15
C VAL A 33 -3.80 -0.63 -2.37
N ASP A 34 -5.00 -0.82 -2.88
CA ASP A 34 -5.60 -0.06 -3.99
C ASP A 34 -4.70 0.06 -5.24
N MET A 35 -3.98 -1.01 -5.61
CA MET A 35 -3.16 -1.07 -6.81
C MET A 35 -4.00 -1.20 -8.08
N GLN A 36 -5.01 -0.32 -8.23
CA GLN A 36 -6.05 -0.42 -9.25
C GLN A 36 -5.76 0.45 -10.47
N ASN A 37 -6.33 0.06 -11.61
CA ASN A 37 -6.22 0.79 -12.87
C ASN A 37 -6.69 2.24 -12.77
N ASP A 38 -7.60 2.55 -11.84
CA ASP A 38 -8.06 3.91 -11.58
C ASP A 38 -6.94 4.88 -11.14
N TYR A 39 -5.82 4.35 -10.68
CA TYR A 39 -4.63 5.12 -10.32
C TYR A 39 -3.47 4.92 -11.29
N LEU A 40 -3.39 3.75 -11.94
CA LEU A 40 -2.16 3.27 -12.58
C LEU A 40 -2.26 3.19 -14.10
N ASP A 41 -3.45 2.99 -14.69
CA ASP A 41 -3.62 3.00 -16.13
C ASP A 41 -3.99 4.40 -16.63
N MET A 42 -3.08 5.02 -17.37
CA MET A 42 -3.28 6.40 -17.85
C MET A 42 -4.47 6.57 -18.80
N LYS A 43 -4.97 5.48 -19.39
CA LYS A 43 -6.14 5.50 -20.29
C LYS A 43 -7.46 5.38 -19.53
N LEU A 44 -7.45 4.69 -18.40
CA LEU A 44 -8.65 4.38 -17.59
C LEU A 44 -8.79 5.28 -16.37
N ALA A 45 -7.68 5.75 -15.82
CA ALA A 45 -7.62 6.40 -14.52
C ALA A 45 -8.46 7.69 -14.44
N THR A 46 -9.20 7.81 -13.35
CA THR A 46 -9.90 9.06 -12.96
C THR A 46 -9.07 9.88 -11.97
N ALA A 47 -8.13 9.25 -11.29
CA ALA A 47 -7.28 9.84 -10.26
C ALA A 47 -5.81 9.35 -10.39
N PRO A 48 -5.17 9.53 -11.55
CA PRO A 48 -3.86 8.93 -11.81
C PRO A 48 -2.75 9.53 -10.95
N VAL A 49 -1.79 8.68 -10.58
CA VAL A 49 -0.43 9.13 -10.28
C VAL A 49 0.26 9.61 -11.56
N SER A 50 1.46 10.19 -11.48
CA SER A 50 2.18 10.52 -12.71
C SER A 50 2.51 9.26 -13.52
N PRO A 51 2.65 9.37 -14.86
CA PRO A 51 3.01 8.20 -15.70
C PRO A 51 4.34 7.56 -15.30
N GLU A 52 5.28 8.33 -14.79
CA GLU A 52 6.57 7.85 -14.30
C GLU A 52 6.37 7.03 -13.02
N GLU A 53 5.63 7.56 -12.06
CA GLU A 53 5.31 6.87 -10.81
C GLU A 53 4.50 5.58 -11.06
N ALA A 54 3.55 5.60 -12.00
CA ALA A 54 2.80 4.39 -12.37
C ALA A 54 3.75 3.28 -12.85
N ARG A 55 4.65 3.59 -13.78
CA ARG A 55 5.64 2.62 -14.29
C ARG A 55 6.56 2.11 -13.18
N ARG A 56 7.07 3.01 -12.34
CA ARG A 56 7.95 2.67 -11.20
C ARG A 56 7.26 1.73 -10.23
N VAL A 57 6.06 2.09 -9.79
CA VAL A 57 5.30 1.33 -8.78
C VAL A 57 4.88 -0.03 -9.34
N ILE A 58 4.34 -0.10 -10.54
CA ILE A 58 3.95 -1.37 -11.17
C ILE A 58 5.17 -2.30 -11.30
N GLY A 59 6.27 -1.80 -11.87
CA GLY A 59 7.47 -2.61 -12.10
C GLY A 59 8.09 -3.13 -10.81
N ASN A 60 8.21 -2.29 -9.79
CA ASN A 60 8.77 -2.70 -8.50
C ASN A 60 7.81 -3.61 -7.73
N THR A 61 6.49 -3.33 -7.74
CA THR A 61 5.52 -4.21 -7.11
C THR A 61 5.50 -5.59 -7.77
N LYS A 62 5.59 -5.67 -9.09
CA LYS A 62 5.73 -6.96 -9.78
C LYS A 62 6.94 -7.74 -9.28
N ARG A 63 8.13 -7.12 -9.23
CA ARG A 63 9.36 -7.74 -8.68
C ARG A 63 9.17 -8.23 -7.23
N LEU A 64 8.49 -7.45 -6.40
CA LEU A 64 8.18 -7.82 -5.02
C LEU A 64 7.25 -9.03 -4.96
N LEU A 65 6.16 -9.02 -5.72
CA LEU A 65 5.14 -10.08 -5.69
C LEU A 65 5.69 -11.40 -6.27
N GLU A 66 6.47 -11.35 -7.35
CA GLU A 66 7.15 -12.53 -7.89
C GLU A 66 8.09 -13.16 -6.85
N PHE A 67 8.86 -12.32 -6.15
CA PHE A 67 9.73 -12.79 -5.07
C PHE A 67 8.92 -13.35 -3.90
N ALA A 68 7.88 -12.67 -3.45
CA ALA A 68 7.03 -13.13 -2.34
C ALA A 68 6.44 -14.52 -2.63
N ARG A 69 5.87 -14.70 -3.82
CA ARG A 69 5.32 -16.00 -4.26
C ARG A 69 6.39 -17.10 -4.32
N ALA A 70 7.58 -16.79 -4.84
CA ALA A 70 8.70 -17.75 -4.87
C ALA A 70 9.18 -18.15 -3.48
N GLU A 71 9.04 -17.27 -2.49
CA GLU A 71 9.39 -17.52 -1.09
C GLU A 71 8.24 -18.14 -0.27
N GLY A 72 7.08 -18.40 -0.88
CA GLY A 72 5.89 -18.89 -0.20
C GLY A 72 5.22 -17.87 0.72
N ILE A 73 5.52 -16.57 0.54
CA ILE A 73 4.89 -15.47 1.26
C ILE A 73 3.55 -15.18 0.60
N PRO A 74 2.41 -15.28 1.33
CA PRO A 74 1.09 -15.01 0.77
C PRO A 74 0.94 -13.57 0.29
N VAL A 75 0.22 -13.40 -0.83
CA VAL A 75 -0.12 -12.10 -1.41
C VAL A 75 -1.61 -11.85 -1.23
N ILE A 76 -1.94 -10.67 -0.69
CA ILE A 76 -3.33 -10.22 -0.49
C ILE A 76 -3.49 -8.88 -1.22
N HIS A 77 -4.49 -8.79 -2.10
CA HIS A 77 -4.87 -7.55 -2.78
C HIS A 77 -6.08 -6.92 -2.09
N ALA A 78 -5.88 -5.82 -1.37
CA ALA A 78 -6.95 -5.06 -0.72
C ALA A 78 -7.36 -3.89 -1.60
N CYS A 79 -8.57 -3.94 -2.16
CA CYS A 79 -9.04 -2.98 -3.15
C CYS A 79 -10.35 -2.32 -2.74
N VAL A 80 -10.47 -1.02 -2.99
CA VAL A 80 -11.76 -0.33 -2.93
C VAL A 80 -12.58 -0.74 -4.14
N LYS A 81 -13.67 -1.46 -3.89
CA LYS A 81 -14.69 -1.76 -4.91
C LYS A 81 -16.05 -1.34 -4.39
N ARG A 82 -16.82 -0.59 -5.19
CA ARG A 82 -18.14 -0.10 -4.83
C ARG A 82 -19.21 -0.90 -5.56
N ARG A 83 -20.25 -1.30 -4.85
CA ARG A 83 -21.41 -1.90 -5.50
C ARG A 83 -22.19 -0.83 -6.25
N PRO A 84 -22.84 -1.13 -7.39
CA PRO A 84 -23.70 -0.18 -8.09
C PRO A 84 -24.70 0.50 -7.17
N VAL A 85 -25.37 -0.25 -6.29
CA VAL A 85 -26.35 0.29 -5.33
C VAL A 85 -25.74 1.29 -4.34
N GLU A 86 -24.46 1.17 -3.98
CA GLU A 86 -23.78 2.13 -3.10
C GLU A 86 -23.62 3.47 -3.83
N VAL A 87 -23.31 3.43 -5.12
CA VAL A 87 -23.19 4.63 -5.97
C VAL A 87 -24.56 5.27 -6.21
N GLU A 88 -25.56 4.49 -6.56
CA GLU A 88 -26.94 4.94 -6.78
C GLU A 88 -27.52 5.64 -5.53
N ARG A 89 -27.16 5.15 -4.34
CA ARG A 89 -27.60 5.72 -3.06
C ARG A 89 -26.69 6.84 -2.54
N GLY A 90 -25.69 7.26 -3.33
CA GLY A 90 -24.80 8.37 -2.97
C GLY A 90 -23.87 8.04 -1.79
N PHE A 91 -23.44 6.78 -1.66
CA PHE A 91 -22.52 6.40 -0.58
C PHE A 91 -21.22 7.21 -0.67
N GLU A 92 -20.89 7.88 0.41
CA GLU A 92 -19.65 8.59 0.61
C GLU A 92 -18.79 7.87 1.67
N SER A 93 -17.60 7.42 1.29
CA SER A 93 -16.70 6.77 2.24
C SER A 93 -16.19 7.70 3.33
N HIS A 94 -16.04 8.99 3.00
CA HIS A 94 -15.62 10.03 3.92
C HIS A 94 -15.95 11.42 3.34
N PRO A 95 -16.64 12.32 4.10
CA PRO A 95 -17.04 13.63 3.62
C PRO A 95 -15.87 14.47 3.08
N MET A 96 -14.71 14.44 3.77
CA MET A 96 -13.52 15.18 3.34
C MET A 96 -13.01 14.71 1.96
N VAL A 97 -13.09 13.41 1.66
CA VAL A 97 -12.69 12.86 0.36
C VAL A 97 -13.61 13.40 -0.73
N SER A 98 -14.93 13.34 -0.52
CA SER A 98 -15.92 13.84 -1.47
C SER A 98 -15.80 15.36 -1.69
N MET A 99 -15.59 16.12 -0.61
CA MET A 99 -15.38 17.57 -0.71
C MET A 99 -14.06 17.90 -1.42
N SER A 100 -12.99 17.20 -1.12
CA SER A 100 -11.70 17.42 -1.78
C SER A 100 -11.76 17.08 -3.27
N GLN A 101 -12.53 16.08 -3.66
CA GLN A 101 -12.78 15.78 -5.08
C GLN A 101 -13.52 16.91 -5.79
N ARG A 102 -14.48 17.56 -5.13
CA ARG A 102 -15.19 18.73 -5.66
C ARG A 102 -14.31 19.98 -5.73
N ALA A 103 -13.41 20.14 -4.73
CA ALA A 103 -12.51 21.29 -4.66
C ALA A 103 -11.31 21.20 -5.61
N ARG A 104 -11.04 20.02 -6.17
CA ARG A 104 -9.91 19.85 -7.11
C ARG A 104 -10.22 20.59 -8.41
N VAL A 105 -9.35 21.54 -8.72
CA VAL A 105 -9.15 21.99 -10.08
C VAL A 105 -8.16 21.00 -10.70
N SER A 106 -8.65 20.10 -11.53
CA SER A 106 -7.79 19.11 -12.17
C SER A 106 -6.83 19.80 -13.13
N GLN A 107 -5.55 19.54 -12.97
CA GLN A 107 -4.52 19.95 -13.95
C GLN A 107 -4.52 19.03 -15.19
N ASN A 108 -5.30 17.94 -15.14
CA ASN A 108 -5.44 16.99 -16.24
C ASN A 108 -6.89 16.98 -16.75
N ALA A 109 -7.13 17.74 -17.84
CA ALA A 109 -8.46 17.85 -18.44
C ALA A 109 -9.06 16.50 -18.90
N GLN A 110 -8.23 15.54 -19.28
CA GLN A 110 -8.69 14.21 -19.70
C GLN A 110 -9.15 13.36 -18.51
N ALA A 111 -8.46 13.45 -17.37
CA ALA A 111 -8.87 12.80 -16.12
C ALA A 111 -10.13 13.46 -15.57
N GLU A 112 -10.25 14.80 -15.70
CA GLU A 112 -11.44 15.57 -15.32
C GLU A 112 -12.67 15.11 -16.11
N ALA A 113 -12.53 14.94 -17.42
CA ALA A 113 -13.61 14.47 -18.28
C ALA A 113 -14.07 13.05 -17.97
N ARG A 114 -13.23 12.24 -17.32
CA ARG A 114 -13.55 10.88 -16.86
C ARG A 114 -14.10 10.82 -15.43
N ARG A 115 -14.26 11.97 -14.77
CA ARG A 115 -14.86 12.00 -13.43
C ARG A 115 -16.23 11.36 -13.45
N GLY A 116 -16.33 10.23 -12.80
CA GLY A 116 -17.53 9.46 -12.60
C GLY A 116 -17.43 8.71 -11.28
N PRO A 117 -18.43 7.89 -10.93
CA PRO A 117 -18.30 6.98 -9.81
C PRO A 117 -17.10 6.08 -10.05
N ASP A 118 -16.10 6.25 -9.22
CA ASP A 118 -14.85 5.53 -9.32
C ASP A 118 -14.94 4.11 -8.74
N ARG A 119 -14.22 3.17 -9.33
CA ARG A 119 -14.00 1.80 -8.82
C ARG A 119 -15.28 1.03 -8.50
N ILE A 120 -16.27 1.11 -9.40
CA ILE A 120 -17.46 0.27 -9.35
C ILE A 120 -17.03 -1.18 -9.66
N ASP A 121 -17.46 -2.12 -8.86
CA ASP A 121 -17.15 -3.54 -9.06
C ASP A 121 -17.58 -4.00 -10.46
N GLY A 122 -16.71 -4.74 -11.15
CA GLY A 122 -16.87 -5.15 -12.54
C GLY A 122 -16.45 -4.12 -13.59
N THR A 123 -16.00 -2.91 -13.19
CA THR A 123 -15.45 -1.94 -14.14
C THR A 123 -13.93 -2.08 -14.30
N PRO A 124 -13.36 -1.80 -15.47
CA PRO A 124 -11.92 -1.88 -15.69
C PRO A 124 -11.09 -1.02 -14.73
N GLN A 125 -11.63 0.11 -14.28
CA GLN A 125 -11.00 1.00 -13.29
C GLN A 125 -10.83 0.34 -11.93
N ALA A 126 -11.77 -0.52 -11.54
CA ALA A 126 -11.75 -1.22 -10.26
C ALA A 126 -10.79 -2.42 -10.24
N GLU A 127 -10.34 -2.87 -11.39
CA GLU A 127 -9.44 -4.03 -11.48
C GLU A 127 -7.97 -3.63 -11.28
N LEU A 128 -7.17 -4.63 -10.91
CA LEU A 128 -5.71 -4.49 -10.84
C LEU A 128 -5.08 -4.62 -12.23
N PRO A 129 -3.89 -4.03 -12.47
CA PRO A 129 -3.07 -4.40 -13.61
C PRO A 129 -2.84 -5.92 -13.64
N ALA A 130 -3.12 -6.56 -14.79
CA ALA A 130 -3.07 -8.02 -14.94
C ALA A 130 -1.70 -8.62 -14.58
N GLU A 131 -0.63 -7.85 -14.78
CA GLU A 131 0.74 -8.25 -14.45
C GLU A 131 1.06 -8.34 -12.95
N LEU A 132 0.18 -7.84 -12.09
CA LEU A 132 0.33 -7.91 -10.63
C LEU A 132 -0.43 -9.10 -10.03
N VAL A 133 -1.34 -9.73 -10.75
CA VAL A 133 -2.19 -10.80 -10.25
C VAL A 133 -1.67 -12.16 -10.67
N ALA A 134 -1.75 -13.14 -9.77
CA ALA A 134 -1.42 -14.53 -10.07
C ALA A 134 -2.41 -15.50 -9.40
N PRO A 135 -2.53 -16.74 -9.90
CA PRO A 135 -3.30 -17.77 -9.23
C PRO A 135 -2.80 -18.02 -7.80
N GLY A 136 -3.73 -18.09 -6.85
CA GLY A 136 -3.40 -18.27 -5.42
C GLY A 136 -3.33 -16.96 -4.60
N ASP A 137 -3.35 -15.80 -5.25
CA ASP A 137 -3.49 -14.54 -4.55
C ASP A 137 -4.88 -14.40 -3.92
N VAL A 138 -4.96 -13.75 -2.77
CA VAL A 138 -6.22 -13.50 -2.05
C VAL A 138 -6.70 -12.08 -2.33
N HIS A 139 -8.01 -11.91 -2.54
CA HIS A 139 -8.62 -10.62 -2.85
C HIS A 139 -9.58 -10.18 -1.75
N VAL A 140 -9.29 -9.02 -1.13
CA VAL A 140 -10.17 -8.31 -0.20
C VAL A 140 -10.86 -7.19 -0.97
N THR A 141 -12.12 -7.38 -1.33
CA THR A 141 -12.89 -6.46 -2.20
C THR A 141 -13.97 -5.67 -1.43
N THR A 142 -14.02 -5.86 -0.12
CA THR A 142 -15.01 -5.20 0.75
C THR A 142 -14.55 -3.88 1.34
N LYS A 143 -13.32 -3.46 1.05
CA LYS A 143 -12.75 -2.19 1.51
C LYS A 143 -13.58 -1.01 1.00
N ARG A 144 -13.97 -0.11 1.91
CA ARG A 144 -14.77 1.10 1.61
C ARG A 144 -14.14 2.40 2.09
N VAL A 145 -13.15 2.29 2.98
CA VAL A 145 -12.45 3.41 3.61
C VAL A 145 -10.95 3.30 3.40
N MET A 146 -10.16 4.25 3.91
CA MET A 146 -8.69 4.26 3.73
C MET A 146 -8.01 3.08 4.42
N ASP A 147 -8.42 2.73 5.64
CA ASP A 147 -7.92 1.57 6.38
C ASP A 147 -8.43 0.28 5.75
N SER A 148 -7.52 -0.57 5.29
CA SER A 148 -7.87 -1.86 4.66
C SER A 148 -8.37 -2.91 5.64
N PHE A 149 -8.16 -2.74 6.94
CA PHE A 149 -8.68 -3.63 7.97
C PHE A 149 -10.12 -3.29 8.38
N HIS A 150 -10.53 -2.02 8.19
CA HIS A 150 -11.82 -1.56 8.67
C HIS A 150 -12.98 -2.12 7.83
N GLY A 151 -13.85 -2.91 8.46
CA GLY A 151 -15.04 -3.50 7.81
C GLY A 151 -14.72 -4.55 6.74
N THR A 152 -13.54 -5.17 6.81
CA THR A 152 -13.09 -6.23 5.90
C THR A 152 -12.68 -7.49 6.67
N ASP A 153 -12.41 -8.56 5.96
CA ASP A 153 -11.86 -9.80 6.49
C ASP A 153 -10.31 -9.85 6.55
N LEU A 154 -9.64 -8.73 6.22
CA LEU A 154 -8.18 -8.67 6.17
C LEU A 154 -7.52 -9.10 7.49
N ASP A 155 -8.06 -8.69 8.64
CA ASP A 155 -7.52 -9.08 9.95
C ASP A 155 -7.62 -10.59 10.21
N THR A 156 -8.72 -11.19 9.78
CA THR A 156 -8.90 -12.65 9.84
C THR A 156 -7.89 -13.37 8.95
N LEU A 157 -7.69 -12.89 7.73
CA LEU A 157 -6.71 -13.45 6.80
C LEU A 157 -5.28 -13.35 7.36
N VAL A 158 -4.86 -12.15 7.75
CA VAL A 158 -3.50 -11.91 8.27
C VAL A 158 -3.25 -12.67 9.57
N GLY A 159 -4.13 -12.52 10.56
CA GLY A 159 -3.87 -13.01 11.92
C GLY A 159 -4.24 -14.47 12.14
N ARG A 160 -5.34 -14.95 11.55
CA ARG A 160 -5.86 -16.31 11.82
C ARG A 160 -5.54 -17.30 10.73
N VAL A 161 -5.63 -16.89 9.46
CA VAL A 161 -5.38 -17.81 8.33
C VAL A 161 -3.87 -17.95 8.12
N PHE A 162 -3.17 -16.84 7.89
CA PHE A 162 -1.74 -16.86 7.61
C PHE A 162 -0.85 -16.78 8.85
N LYS A 163 -1.42 -16.43 10.01
CA LYS A 163 -0.71 -16.31 11.29
C LYS A 163 0.53 -15.41 11.17
N ALA A 164 0.40 -14.36 10.38
CA ALA A 164 1.49 -13.44 10.12
C ALA A 164 1.74 -12.52 11.32
N GLU A 165 2.99 -12.16 11.52
CA GLU A 165 3.46 -11.11 12.43
C GLU A 165 3.89 -9.87 11.67
N THR A 166 4.39 -10.04 10.44
CA THR A 166 4.88 -8.98 9.58
C THR A 166 3.92 -8.76 8.43
N VAL A 167 3.50 -7.52 8.24
CA VAL A 167 2.63 -7.09 7.14
C VAL A 167 3.42 -6.15 6.24
N VAL A 168 3.75 -6.61 5.05
CA VAL A 168 4.45 -5.82 4.03
C VAL A 168 3.42 -5.08 3.21
N LEU A 169 3.53 -3.77 3.13
CA LEU A 169 2.54 -2.87 2.54
C LEU A 169 3.09 -2.16 1.31
N THR A 170 2.32 -2.17 0.24
CA THR A 170 2.57 -1.44 -1.00
C THR A 170 1.27 -0.78 -1.49
N GLY A 171 1.35 0.12 -2.44
CA GLY A 171 0.12 0.60 -3.11
C GLY A 171 -0.06 2.11 -3.18
N ILE A 172 -1.31 2.51 -3.37
CA ILE A 172 -1.76 3.87 -3.66
C ILE A 172 -2.91 4.25 -2.69
N ASN A 173 -2.90 5.43 -2.08
CA ASN A 173 -1.86 6.47 -2.06
C ASN A 173 -1.02 6.31 -0.79
N THR A 174 0.26 6.64 -0.88
CA THR A 174 1.18 6.59 0.26
C THR A 174 0.65 7.34 1.47
N ASP A 175 0.13 8.55 1.25
CA ASP A 175 -0.33 9.51 2.26
C ASP A 175 -1.75 9.29 2.77
N THR A 176 -2.47 8.30 2.27
CA THR A 176 -3.84 7.99 2.71
C THR A 176 -4.04 6.49 2.96
N CYS A 177 -4.42 5.71 1.95
CA CYS A 177 -4.79 4.31 2.15
C CYS A 177 -3.62 3.47 2.67
N VAL A 178 -2.42 3.66 2.14
CA VAL A 178 -1.22 2.96 2.62
C VAL A 178 -0.91 3.38 4.06
N MET A 179 -0.85 4.68 4.34
CA MET A 179 -0.55 5.20 5.68
C MET A 179 -1.61 4.77 6.70
N ALA A 180 -2.90 4.90 6.38
CA ALA A 180 -3.99 4.48 7.27
C ALA A 180 -3.92 2.97 7.57
N THR A 181 -3.68 2.14 6.56
CA THR A 181 -3.53 0.69 6.73
C THR A 181 -2.27 0.34 7.53
N THR A 182 -1.19 1.10 7.35
CA THR A 182 0.07 0.93 8.10
C THR A 182 -0.15 1.18 9.60
N PHE A 183 -0.80 2.29 9.96
CA PHE A 183 -1.16 2.57 11.36
C PHE A 183 -2.12 1.53 11.93
N ALA A 184 -3.11 1.12 11.13
CA ALA A 184 -4.06 0.09 11.55
C ALA A 184 -3.40 -1.28 11.80
N ALA A 185 -2.42 -1.66 10.99
CA ALA A 185 -1.61 -2.88 11.20
C ALA A 185 -0.81 -2.79 12.50
N GLY A 186 -0.08 -1.68 12.73
CA GLY A 186 0.68 -1.48 13.95
C GLY A 186 -0.17 -1.48 15.20
N ASN A 187 -1.34 -0.83 15.18
CA ASN A 187 -2.29 -0.80 16.29
C ASN A 187 -2.89 -2.18 16.63
N ARG A 188 -2.82 -3.14 15.69
CA ARG A 188 -3.21 -4.54 15.89
C ARG A 188 -2.07 -5.44 16.38
N GLY A 189 -0.87 -4.87 16.57
CA GLY A 189 0.32 -5.59 17.02
C GLY A 189 1.11 -6.28 15.91
N TYR A 190 0.77 -6.05 14.64
CA TYR A 190 1.61 -6.48 13.52
C TYR A 190 2.86 -5.60 13.40
N ARG A 191 3.88 -6.09 12.70
CA ARG A 191 5.07 -5.34 12.29
C ARG A 191 4.87 -4.82 10.87
N PRO A 192 4.45 -3.55 10.66
CA PRO A 192 4.27 -3.03 9.33
C PRO A 192 5.61 -2.72 8.68
N VAL A 193 5.79 -3.17 7.45
CA VAL A 193 6.91 -2.84 6.57
C VAL A 193 6.37 -2.20 5.31
N VAL A 194 6.69 -0.94 5.05
CA VAL A 194 6.29 -0.23 3.83
C VAL A 194 7.41 -0.30 2.81
N ILE A 195 7.09 -0.74 1.60
CA ILE A 195 8.07 -0.81 0.51
C ILE A 195 8.04 0.50 -0.28
N SER A 196 9.04 1.34 -0.04
CA SER A 196 9.08 2.74 -0.49
C SER A 196 9.05 2.91 -2.01
N ASP A 197 9.67 2.00 -2.74
CA ASP A 197 9.68 1.99 -4.21
C ASP A 197 8.46 1.29 -4.85
N CYS A 198 7.54 0.76 -4.01
CA CYS A 198 6.26 0.18 -4.41
C CYS A 198 5.04 1.01 -3.98
N VAL A 199 5.23 2.25 -3.56
CA VAL A 199 4.14 3.17 -3.18
C VAL A 199 4.25 4.49 -3.91
N ALA A 200 3.14 5.17 -4.16
CA ALA A 200 3.09 6.51 -4.74
C ALA A 200 1.86 7.27 -4.27
N SER A 201 1.84 8.58 -4.49
CA SER A 201 0.69 9.44 -4.23
C SER A 201 0.28 10.22 -5.47
N MET A 202 -1.02 10.19 -5.78
CA MET A 202 -1.61 11.05 -6.80
C MET A 202 -1.61 12.55 -6.41
N ARG A 203 -1.28 12.86 -5.15
CA ARG A 203 -1.25 14.24 -4.63
C ARG A 203 0.11 14.91 -4.78
N GLY A 204 1.13 14.17 -5.23
CA GLY A 204 2.47 14.68 -5.46
C GLY A 204 3.54 14.03 -4.60
N LEU A 205 4.80 14.31 -4.98
CA LEU A 205 5.98 13.74 -4.31
C LEU A 205 6.17 14.28 -2.88
N ASP A 206 5.75 15.50 -2.61
CA ASP A 206 5.78 16.11 -1.28
C ASP A 206 4.92 15.34 -0.27
N GLN A 207 3.68 15.02 -0.64
CA GLN A 207 2.78 14.21 0.18
C GLN A 207 3.31 12.78 0.36
N HIS A 208 3.82 12.20 -0.71
CA HIS A 208 4.45 10.88 -0.68
C HIS A 208 5.61 10.84 0.33
N TRP A 209 6.56 11.78 0.23
CA TRP A 209 7.74 11.82 1.12
C TRP A 209 7.39 12.13 2.57
N MET A 210 6.47 13.07 2.81
CA MET A 210 5.99 13.37 4.17
C MET A 210 5.37 12.13 4.82
N ALA A 211 4.56 11.38 4.08
CA ALA A 211 3.94 10.16 4.60
C ALA A 211 4.97 9.07 4.94
N LEU A 212 5.93 8.81 4.06
CA LEU A 212 7.02 7.87 4.33
C LEU A 212 7.83 8.31 5.57
N GLU A 213 8.10 9.60 5.70
CA GLU A 213 8.84 10.15 6.83
C GLU A 213 8.07 9.95 8.14
N ILE A 214 6.77 10.24 8.17
CA ILE A 214 5.91 10.00 9.34
C ILE A 214 5.89 8.52 9.71
N MET A 215 5.64 7.63 8.75
CA MET A 215 5.55 6.19 9.00
C MET A 215 6.88 5.62 9.52
N SER A 216 8.01 6.02 8.93
CA SER A 216 9.34 5.55 9.34
C SER A 216 9.78 5.99 10.74
N ARG A 217 9.17 7.04 11.28
CA ARG A 217 9.49 7.56 12.62
C ARG A 217 8.56 7.04 13.71
N SER A 218 7.39 6.53 13.35
CA SER A 218 6.31 6.30 14.29
C SER A 218 5.84 4.86 14.39
N ILE A 219 5.75 4.12 13.25
CA ILE A 219 4.98 2.90 13.27
C ILE A 219 5.50 1.80 12.34
N ALA A 220 6.31 2.10 11.32
CA ALA A 220 6.69 1.14 10.30
C ALA A 220 8.19 1.15 10.00
N TRP A 221 8.68 0.03 9.52
CA TRP A 221 9.95 -0.03 8.78
C TRP A 221 9.69 0.36 7.33
N VAL A 222 10.54 1.22 6.79
CA VAL A 222 10.46 1.64 5.39
C VAL A 222 11.69 1.11 4.68
N LEU A 223 11.46 0.20 3.73
CA LEU A 223 12.48 -0.52 2.99
C LEU A 223 12.24 -0.38 1.48
N THR A 224 13.27 -0.58 0.68
CA THR A 224 13.14 -0.87 -0.74
C THR A 224 12.84 -2.35 -0.98
N VAL A 225 12.44 -2.72 -2.20
CA VAL A 225 12.28 -4.15 -2.59
C VAL A 225 13.55 -4.93 -2.31
N ASP A 226 14.72 -4.38 -2.66
CA ASP A 226 15.99 -5.09 -2.54
C ASP A 226 16.42 -5.26 -1.07
N GLU A 227 16.19 -4.25 -0.22
CA GLU A 227 16.40 -4.37 1.23
C GLU A 227 15.47 -5.41 1.87
N PHE A 228 14.19 -5.44 1.49
CA PHE A 228 13.26 -6.46 1.95
C PHE A 228 13.69 -7.87 1.54
N LYS A 229 14.07 -8.07 0.27
CA LYS A 229 14.60 -9.34 -0.23
C LYS A 229 15.81 -9.81 0.58
N ALA A 230 16.75 -8.90 0.85
CA ALA A 230 17.94 -9.20 1.66
C ALA A 230 17.57 -9.66 3.08
N LYS A 231 16.57 -9.03 3.72
CA LYS A 231 16.07 -9.44 5.04
C LYS A 231 15.47 -10.84 5.04
N VAL A 232 14.63 -11.17 4.04
CA VAL A 232 14.04 -12.50 3.90
C VAL A 232 15.12 -13.57 3.67
N GLN A 233 16.12 -13.27 2.84
CA GLN A 233 17.22 -14.20 2.57
C GLN A 233 18.11 -14.42 3.80
N ALA A 234 18.39 -13.37 4.57
CA ALA A 234 19.19 -13.45 5.79
C ALA A 234 18.52 -14.35 6.86
N ALA A 235 17.17 -14.33 6.94
CA ALA A 235 16.43 -15.17 7.88
C ALA A 235 16.49 -16.68 7.57
N LYS A 236 16.89 -17.07 6.36
CA LYS A 236 17.06 -18.48 5.96
C LYS A 236 18.42 -19.07 6.34
N VAL A 237 19.39 -18.21 6.62
CA VAL A 237 20.71 -18.67 7.05
C VAL A 237 20.62 -19.04 8.53
N PRO A 238 20.83 -20.33 8.91
CA PRO A 238 20.82 -20.70 10.32
C PRO A 238 21.86 -19.88 11.09
N ASP A 239 21.43 -19.31 12.22
CA ASP A 239 22.37 -18.59 13.11
C ASP A 239 23.44 -19.56 13.62
N ARG A 240 24.61 -19.50 13.01
CA ARG A 240 25.79 -20.32 13.41
C ARG A 240 26.31 -19.97 14.81
N ALA A 241 25.73 -18.93 15.45
CA ALA A 241 26.13 -18.49 16.79
C ALA A 241 25.32 -19.14 17.92
N ALA A 242 24.19 -19.82 17.62
CA ALA A 242 23.34 -20.47 18.64
C ALA A 242 23.79 -21.90 19.02
N VAL A 243 24.96 -22.36 18.55
CA VAL A 243 25.56 -23.65 18.90
C VAL A 243 26.87 -23.38 19.68
N ARG A 244 26.69 -22.79 20.86
CA ARG A 244 27.72 -22.86 21.92
C ARG A 244 27.06 -22.87 23.30
#